data_06795be5c70312dbd9c10b1385a85c26
#
_entry.id   06795be5c70312dbd9c10b1385a85c26
#
_cell.length_a   1.000
_cell.length_b   1.000
_cell.length_c   1.000
_cell.angle_alpha   90.00
_cell.angle_beta   90.00
_cell.angle_gamma   90.00
#
_symmetry.space_group_name_H-M   'P 1'
#
loop_
_entity.id
_entity.type
_entity.pdbx_description
1 polymer ?
#
loop_
_entity_poly.entity_id
_entity_poly.type
_entity_poly.pdbx_seq_one_letter_code
_entity_poly.pdbx_strand_id
1 'polypeptide(L)'
;FAQSLSEAGISFSDIDSFTETNGNSMKNGTLTYLAGKYSSSIGPVFALVMNAINGNVIRDEDGNAPSISQGYLVATDSDTFDKYSVSDSGDAPIYDKETLDSIIGDNVTFEDVKTLVESK
;
A
#
# COMPACT_ATOMS: atom_id res chain seq x y z
N PHE A 1 14.08 -19.16 -15.48
CA PHE A 1 12.88 -19.01 -16.35
C PHE A 1 12.70 -17.56 -16.79
N ALA A 2 12.55 -16.58 -15.88
CA ALA A 2 12.38 -15.17 -16.20
C ALA A 2 13.55 -14.59 -17.01
N GLN A 3 14.80 -14.90 -16.65
CA GLN A 3 15.98 -14.47 -17.38
C GLN A 3 16.02 -15.02 -18.81
N SER A 4 15.67 -16.29 -19.01
CA SER A 4 15.65 -16.90 -20.35
C SER A 4 14.59 -16.25 -21.24
N LEU A 5 13.49 -15.82 -20.69
CA LEU A 5 12.45 -15.10 -21.44
C LEU A 5 12.86 -13.65 -21.75
N SER A 6 13.54 -12.98 -20.84
CA SER A 6 14.10 -11.64 -21.10
C SER A 6 15.15 -11.68 -22.22
N GLU A 7 16.03 -12.67 -22.23
CA GLU A 7 16.99 -12.90 -23.33
C GLU A 7 16.31 -13.15 -24.68
N ALA A 8 15.08 -13.70 -24.66
CA ALA A 8 14.22 -13.86 -25.83
C ALA A 8 13.42 -12.60 -26.20
N GLY A 9 13.64 -11.46 -25.51
CA GLY A 9 12.93 -10.20 -25.72
C GLY A 9 11.51 -10.18 -25.16
N ILE A 10 11.21 -11.05 -24.18
CA ILE A 10 9.90 -11.11 -23.51
C ILE A 10 10.01 -10.35 -22.19
N SER A 11 9.15 -9.34 -22.00
CA SER A 11 9.04 -8.58 -20.78
C SER A 11 7.99 -9.17 -19.85
N PHE A 12 8.22 -9.01 -18.54
CA PHE A 12 7.28 -9.41 -17.50
C PHE A 12 6.57 -8.22 -16.86
N SER A 13 5.30 -8.45 -16.51
CA SER A 13 4.56 -7.63 -15.58
C SER A 13 4.08 -8.50 -14.42
N ASP A 14 4.00 -7.92 -13.23
CA ASP A 14 3.54 -8.64 -12.04
C ASP A 14 2.73 -7.74 -11.11
N ILE A 15 2.00 -8.38 -10.19
CA ILE A 15 1.32 -7.74 -9.07
C ILE A 15 1.86 -8.38 -7.80
N ASP A 16 2.75 -7.68 -7.10
CA ASP A 16 3.46 -8.21 -5.93
C ASP A 16 4.03 -7.09 -5.07
N SER A 17 4.73 -7.45 -4.01
CA SER A 17 5.40 -6.55 -3.07
C SER A 17 6.70 -5.97 -3.65
N PHE A 18 7.14 -4.83 -3.09
CA PHE A 18 8.38 -4.15 -3.49
C PHE A 18 9.61 -4.79 -2.82
N THR A 19 9.78 -6.09 -3.04
CA THR A 19 10.88 -6.89 -2.47
C THR A 19 12.19 -6.65 -3.19
N GLU A 20 13.32 -7.00 -2.54
CA GLU A 20 14.65 -6.96 -3.16
C GLU A 20 14.71 -7.79 -4.45
N THR A 21 14.07 -8.95 -4.47
CA THR A 21 14.02 -9.82 -5.66
C THR A 21 13.36 -9.13 -6.85
N ASN A 22 12.22 -8.47 -6.62
CA ASN A 22 11.51 -7.73 -7.67
C ASN A 22 12.31 -6.49 -8.12
N GLY A 23 12.98 -5.81 -7.18
CA GLY A 23 13.87 -4.70 -7.50
C GLY A 23 15.05 -5.10 -8.38
N ASN A 24 15.68 -6.23 -8.08
CA ASN A 24 16.75 -6.76 -8.91
C ASN A 24 16.24 -7.16 -10.31
N SER A 25 15.04 -7.72 -10.40
CA SER A 25 14.42 -8.07 -11.68
C SER A 25 14.06 -6.83 -12.51
N MET A 26 13.67 -5.73 -11.87
CA MET A 26 13.44 -4.46 -12.56
C MET A 26 14.74 -3.82 -13.03
N LYS A 27 15.77 -3.79 -12.18
CA LYS A 27 17.11 -3.25 -12.53
C LYS A 27 17.77 -3.97 -13.70
N ASN A 28 17.57 -5.27 -13.83
CA ASN A 28 18.12 -6.05 -14.94
C ASN A 28 17.20 -6.12 -16.18
N GLY A 29 16.05 -5.45 -16.15
CA GLY A 29 15.11 -5.38 -17.26
C GLY A 29 14.23 -6.63 -17.48
N THR A 30 14.29 -7.62 -16.58
CA THR A 30 13.43 -8.81 -16.64
C THR A 30 11.98 -8.44 -16.29
N LEU A 31 11.80 -7.60 -15.26
CA LEU A 31 10.51 -7.06 -14.85
C LEU A 31 10.40 -5.61 -15.36
N THR A 32 9.36 -5.30 -16.13
CA THR A 32 9.15 -3.98 -16.74
C THR A 32 7.93 -3.24 -16.17
N TYR A 33 7.14 -3.92 -15.38
CA TYR A 33 5.95 -3.38 -14.74
C TYR A 33 5.67 -4.15 -13.44
N LEU A 34 5.56 -3.44 -12.35
CA LEU A 34 5.10 -3.98 -11.06
C LEU A 34 3.99 -3.12 -10.50
N ALA A 35 2.85 -3.74 -10.20
CA ALA A 35 1.80 -3.12 -9.41
C ALA A 35 1.79 -3.74 -8.01
N GLY A 36 1.76 -2.92 -6.97
CA GLY A 36 1.82 -3.41 -5.59
C GLY A 36 1.12 -2.48 -4.61
N LYS A 37 1.17 -2.87 -3.34
CA LYS A 37 0.74 -2.03 -2.21
C LYS A 37 1.83 -2.06 -1.14
N TYR A 38 1.87 -1.02 -0.32
CA TYR A 38 2.75 -1.02 0.84
C TYR A 38 2.29 -2.03 1.89
N SER A 39 3.24 -2.61 2.63
CA SER A 39 2.96 -3.46 3.80
C SER A 39 2.10 -2.74 4.84
N SER A 40 2.32 -1.42 5.02
CA SER A 40 1.55 -0.58 5.93
C SER A 40 0.11 -0.28 5.47
N SER A 41 -0.31 -0.70 4.28
CA SER A 41 -1.67 -0.47 3.75
C SER A 41 -2.79 -1.09 4.61
N ILE A 42 -2.46 -2.02 5.50
CA ILE A 42 -3.38 -2.56 6.51
C ILE A 42 -3.66 -1.58 7.66
N GLY A 43 -2.84 -0.53 7.82
CA GLY A 43 -2.91 0.41 8.94
C GLY A 43 -4.29 1.03 9.17
N PRO A 44 -4.98 1.58 8.15
CA PRO A 44 -6.34 2.10 8.31
C PRO A 44 -7.34 1.07 8.81
N VAL A 45 -7.24 -0.20 8.39
CA VAL A 45 -8.09 -1.28 8.90
C VAL A 45 -7.81 -1.53 10.37
N PHE A 46 -6.53 -1.52 10.78
CA PHE A 46 -6.15 -1.61 12.19
C PHE A 46 -6.75 -0.45 13.00
N ALA A 47 -6.70 0.78 12.50
CA ALA A 47 -7.29 1.94 13.17
C ALA A 47 -8.81 1.80 13.34
N LEU A 48 -9.53 1.30 12.33
CA LEU A 48 -10.97 1.00 12.44
C LEU A 48 -11.27 -0.04 13.52
N VAL A 49 -10.45 -1.07 13.64
CA VAL A 49 -10.58 -2.09 14.69
C VAL A 49 -10.31 -1.47 16.08
N MET A 50 -9.27 -0.65 16.21
CA MET A 50 -8.96 0.02 17.47
C MET A 50 -10.07 0.98 17.91
N ASN A 51 -10.64 1.75 16.99
CA ASN A 51 -11.81 2.60 17.26
C ASN A 51 -12.99 1.77 17.77
N ALA A 52 -13.28 0.65 17.12
CA ALA A 52 -14.39 -0.23 17.54
C ALA A 52 -14.16 -0.83 18.95
N ILE A 53 -12.93 -1.25 19.27
CA ILE A 53 -12.56 -1.74 20.61
C ILE A 53 -12.74 -0.63 21.67
N ASN A 54 -12.41 0.61 21.33
CA ASN A 54 -12.54 1.77 22.21
C ASN A 54 -13.98 2.32 22.32
N GLY A 55 -14.94 1.70 21.61
CA GLY A 55 -16.36 2.08 21.66
C GLY A 55 -16.82 3.01 20.52
N ASN A 56 -15.90 3.52 19.67
CA ASN A 56 -16.24 4.28 18.47
C ASN A 56 -16.34 3.35 17.26
N VAL A 57 -17.52 2.76 17.03
CA VAL A 57 -17.77 1.88 15.88
C VAL A 57 -18.05 2.73 14.65
N ILE A 58 -17.01 2.95 13.83
CA ILE A 58 -17.12 3.75 12.60
C ILE A 58 -17.96 3.00 11.57
N ARG A 59 -18.90 3.72 10.95
CA ARG A 59 -19.80 3.23 9.89
C ARG A 59 -19.75 4.19 8.71
N ASP A 60 -20.06 3.68 7.52
CA ASP A 60 -20.31 4.52 6.35
C ASP A 60 -21.64 5.30 6.47
N GLU A 61 -21.95 6.11 5.47
CA GLU A 61 -23.16 6.95 5.43
C GLU A 61 -24.47 6.13 5.48
N ASP A 62 -24.43 4.88 5.03
CA ASP A 62 -25.57 3.95 5.02
C ASP A 62 -25.63 3.08 6.29
N GLY A 63 -24.69 3.25 7.21
CA GLY A 63 -24.57 2.48 8.45
C GLY A 63 -23.92 1.11 8.30
N ASN A 64 -23.29 0.83 7.14
CA ASN A 64 -22.57 -0.42 6.90
C ASN A 64 -21.12 -0.35 7.43
N ALA A 65 -20.43 -1.48 7.39
CA ALA A 65 -19.00 -1.52 7.63
C ALA A 65 -18.25 -0.70 6.56
N PRO A 66 -17.22 0.09 6.94
CA PRO A 66 -16.47 0.90 6.01
C PRO A 66 -15.86 0.08 4.87
N SER A 67 -15.99 0.57 3.66
CA SER A 67 -15.34 0.02 2.47
C SER A 67 -14.65 1.15 1.72
N ILE A 68 -13.30 1.13 1.70
CA ILE A 68 -12.47 2.16 1.07
C ILE A 68 -11.53 1.48 0.09
N SER A 69 -11.54 1.97 -1.15
CA SER A 69 -10.65 1.47 -2.20
C SER A 69 -9.27 2.11 -2.08
N GLN A 70 -8.24 1.29 -2.03
CA GLN A 70 -6.85 1.73 -2.17
C GLN A 70 -6.34 1.38 -3.56
N GLY A 71 -5.80 2.37 -4.28
CA GLY A 71 -5.17 2.17 -5.58
C GLY A 71 -3.91 1.30 -5.48
N TYR A 72 -3.47 0.78 -6.62
CA TYR A 72 -2.15 0.17 -6.73
C TYR A 72 -1.07 1.23 -6.94
N LEU A 73 0.09 0.99 -6.38
CA LEU A 73 1.33 1.71 -6.69
C LEU A 73 1.96 1.02 -7.89
N VAL A 74 2.33 1.79 -8.89
CA VAL A 74 2.86 1.23 -10.14
C VAL A 74 4.29 1.71 -10.35
N ALA A 75 5.23 0.76 -10.45
CA ALA A 75 6.61 1.00 -10.84
C ALA A 75 6.86 0.44 -12.24
N THR A 76 7.39 1.28 -13.12
CA THR A 76 7.79 0.93 -14.50
C THR A 76 9.28 1.13 -14.73
N ASP A 77 10.00 1.58 -13.71
CA ASP A 77 11.43 1.81 -13.68
C ASP A 77 12.00 1.60 -12.27
N SER A 78 13.31 1.43 -12.19
CA SER A 78 14.01 1.16 -10.93
C SER A 78 13.95 2.32 -9.93
N ASP A 79 13.92 3.57 -10.40
CA ASP A 79 13.92 4.74 -9.51
C ASP A 79 12.56 4.85 -8.77
N THR A 80 11.48 4.64 -9.50
CA THR A 80 10.12 4.56 -8.92
C THR A 80 10.00 3.36 -7.98
N PHE A 81 10.56 2.21 -8.37
CA PHE A 81 10.59 1.02 -7.50
C PHE A 81 11.34 1.29 -6.20
N ASP A 82 12.56 1.83 -6.27
CA ASP A 82 13.39 2.09 -5.09
C ASP A 82 12.69 3.07 -4.12
N LYS A 83 11.98 4.07 -4.62
CA LYS A 83 11.16 4.97 -3.82
C LYS A 83 10.05 4.23 -3.05
N TYR A 84 9.34 3.32 -3.71
CA TYR A 84 8.29 2.55 -3.06
C TYR A 84 8.85 1.51 -2.08
N SER A 85 9.97 0.89 -2.40
CA SER A 85 10.65 -0.10 -1.55
C SER A 85 11.07 0.49 -0.20
N VAL A 86 11.57 1.73 -0.16
CA VAL A 86 11.89 2.44 1.09
C VAL A 86 10.67 2.60 1.98
N SER A 87 9.52 2.95 1.39
CA SER A 87 8.27 3.10 2.15
C SER A 87 7.67 1.75 2.56
N ASP A 88 7.96 0.67 1.83
CA ASP A 88 7.47 -0.68 2.13
C ASP A 88 8.33 -1.40 3.17
N SER A 89 9.61 -1.08 3.27
CA SER A 89 10.56 -1.72 4.21
C SER A 89 10.26 -1.44 5.69
N GLY A 90 9.42 -0.45 5.98
CA GLY A 90 9.10 -0.02 7.34
C GLY A 90 10.00 1.10 7.88
N ASP A 91 11.03 1.49 7.15
CA ASP A 91 11.91 2.61 7.55
C ASP A 91 11.19 3.96 7.40
N ALA A 92 10.27 4.06 6.42
CA ALA A 92 9.43 5.22 6.19
C ALA A 92 8.00 4.80 5.77
N PRO A 93 7.23 4.15 6.66
CA PRO A 93 5.91 3.63 6.31
C PRO A 93 4.96 4.77 5.97
N ILE A 94 4.12 4.56 4.96
CA ILE A 94 3.10 5.54 4.54
C ILE A 94 2.07 5.79 5.66
N TYR A 95 1.74 4.74 6.41
CA TYR A 95 0.90 4.81 7.59
C TYR A 95 1.77 4.58 8.83
N ASP A 96 2.53 5.61 9.21
CA ASP A 96 3.31 5.62 10.44
C ASP A 96 2.40 5.78 11.68
N LYS A 97 3.01 5.76 12.85
CA LYS A 97 2.26 5.88 14.11
C LYS A 97 1.47 7.19 14.20
N GLU A 98 2.07 8.32 13.81
CA GLU A 98 1.42 9.63 13.89
C GLU A 98 0.21 9.69 12.96
N THR A 99 0.37 9.18 11.74
CA THR A 99 -0.70 9.07 10.75
C THR A 99 -1.85 8.20 11.27
N LEU A 100 -1.55 7.04 11.87
CA LEU A 100 -2.57 6.16 12.42
C LEU A 100 -3.24 6.73 13.66
N ASP A 101 -2.48 7.36 14.55
CA ASP A 101 -3.03 8.03 15.74
C ASP A 101 -4.03 9.14 15.36
N SER A 102 -3.86 9.79 14.20
CA SER A 102 -4.77 10.84 13.72
C SER A 102 -6.18 10.35 13.36
N ILE A 103 -6.31 9.04 13.10
CA ILE A 103 -7.58 8.39 12.77
C ILE A 103 -8.04 7.38 13.84
N ILE A 104 -7.52 7.50 15.08
CA ILE A 104 -7.96 6.75 16.25
C ILE A 104 -8.46 7.73 17.32
N GLY A 105 -9.71 7.60 17.74
CA GLY A 105 -10.31 8.45 18.78
C GLY A 105 -11.83 8.50 18.72
N ASP A 106 -12.43 9.06 19.78
CA ASP A 106 -13.89 9.05 19.95
C ASP A 106 -14.65 9.89 18.91
N ASN A 107 -13.99 10.86 18.29
CA ASN A 107 -14.61 11.76 17.32
C ASN A 107 -14.22 11.45 15.86
N VAL A 108 -13.46 10.38 15.63
CA VAL A 108 -13.07 9.99 14.27
C VAL A 108 -14.26 9.46 13.51
N THR A 109 -14.43 9.94 12.29
CA THR A 109 -15.52 9.60 11.38
C THR A 109 -15.05 8.72 10.22
N PHE A 110 -15.99 8.17 9.46
CA PHE A 110 -15.69 7.47 8.21
C PHE A 110 -14.97 8.38 7.20
N GLU A 111 -15.38 9.65 7.10
CA GLU A 111 -14.80 10.59 6.15
C GLU A 111 -13.33 10.94 6.50
N ASP A 112 -12.98 10.99 7.79
CA ASP A 112 -11.58 11.21 8.22
C ASP A 112 -10.69 10.06 7.73
N VAL A 113 -11.12 8.81 7.93
CA VAL A 113 -10.39 7.63 7.49
C VAL A 113 -10.30 7.57 5.97
N LYS A 114 -11.39 7.84 5.27
CA LYS A 114 -11.46 7.84 3.81
C LYS A 114 -10.54 8.90 3.21
N THR A 115 -10.62 10.13 3.70
CA THR A 115 -9.77 11.24 3.26
C THR A 115 -8.28 10.89 3.43
N LEU A 116 -7.91 10.33 4.57
CA LEU A 116 -6.52 9.89 4.79
C LEU A 116 -6.09 8.84 3.77
N VAL A 117 -6.90 7.81 3.54
CA VAL A 117 -6.56 6.73 2.60
C VAL A 117 -6.46 7.23 1.16
N GLU A 118 -7.37 8.09 0.74
CA GLU A 118 -7.39 8.64 -0.62
C GLU A 118 -6.27 9.67 -0.88
N SER A 119 -5.66 10.21 0.19
CA SER A 119 -4.53 11.14 0.10
C SER A 119 -3.16 10.47 -0.12
N LYS A 120 -3.08 9.16 0.00
CA LYS A 120 -1.85 8.35 -0.07
C LYS A 120 -1.76 7.57 -1.36
#